data_11f709d9e24ca59a8f22fab50ab789aa
#
_entry.id   11f709d9e24ca59a8f22fab50ab789aa
#
_cell.length_a   1.000
_cell.length_b   1.000
_cell.length_c   1.000
_cell.angle_alpha   90.00
_cell.angle_beta   90.00
_cell.angle_gamma   90.00
#
_symmetry.space_group_name_H-M   'P 1'
#
loop_
_entity.id
_entity.type
_entity.pdbx_description
1 polymer ?
#
loop_
_entity_poly.entity_id
_entity_poly.type
_entity_poly.pdbx_seq_one_letter_code
_entity_poly.pdbx_strand_id
1 'polypeptide(L)'
;WNPVTSKKYPATILVYTKNDKDILLNIISKSNSSNITVKSIRTVNNSDIIIYSITILVDNKEKLLKFINEVKTLNHVVDVQRSIG
;
A
#
# COMPACT_ATOMS: atom_id res chain seq x y z
N TRP A 1 6.77 31.73 0.17
CA TRP A 1 6.13 31.04 0.41
C TRP A 1 6.19 29.83 -0.18
N ASN A 2 6.42 29.22 0.10
CA ASN A 2 6.60 28.25 -0.40
C ASN A 2 6.07 27.17 -0.09
N PRO A 3 5.66 26.76 -0.35
CA PRO A 3 5.03 25.91 -0.02
C PRO A 3 5.38 24.72 -0.02
N VAL A 4 5.75 24.38 -0.25
CA VAL A 4 6.01 23.37 -0.40
C VAL A 4 6.55 22.55 0.02
N THR A 5 6.53 22.36 0.52
CA THR A 5 7.16 21.65 1.10
C THR A 5 6.86 20.33 1.21
N SER A 6 5.94 19.76 0.87
CA SER A 6 5.75 18.44 1.07
C SER A 6 6.48 17.68 0.09
N LYS A 7 7.58 17.22 0.39
CA LYS A 7 8.25 16.31 -0.43
C LYS A 7 7.71 14.95 -0.17
N LYS A 8 6.99 14.42 -1.09
CA LYS A 8 6.54 13.05 -1.00
C LYS A 8 7.68 12.14 -1.41
N TYR A 9 7.80 11.02 -0.74
CA TYR A 9 8.82 10.04 -1.09
C TYR A 9 8.16 8.69 -1.36
N PRO A 10 8.78 7.88 -2.22
CA PRO A 10 8.21 6.57 -2.53
C PRO A 10 8.45 5.57 -1.41
N ALA A 11 7.44 4.80 -1.13
CA ALA A 11 7.54 3.71 -0.17
C ALA A 11 6.85 2.50 -0.77
N THR A 12 7.51 1.36 -0.68
CA THR A 12 6.97 0.13 -1.24
C THR A 12 6.52 -0.78 -0.10
N ILE A 13 5.31 -1.28 -0.24
CA ILE A 13 4.79 -2.25 0.72
C ILE A 13 4.43 -3.53 0.00
N LEU A 14 4.55 -4.63 0.70
CA LEU A 14 4.19 -5.94 0.18
C LEU A 14 2.95 -6.40 0.92
N VAL A 15 1.88 -6.61 0.19
CA VAL A 15 0.62 -7.04 0.77
C VAL A 15 0.39 -8.50 0.39
N TYR A 16 0.37 -9.35 1.39
CA TYR A 16 0.17 -10.78 1.21
C TYR A 16 -1.30 -11.09 1.38
N THR A 17 -1.93 -11.56 0.33
CA THR A 17 -3.36 -11.83 0.34
C THR A 17 -3.63 -13.25 -0.12
N LYS A 18 -4.78 -13.78 0.30
CA LYS A 18 -5.25 -15.01 -0.27
C LYS A 18 -5.80 -14.69 -1.65
N ASN A 19 -5.92 -15.69 -2.46
CA ASN A 19 -6.34 -15.54 -3.86
C ASN A 19 -7.67 -14.81 -3.99
N ASP A 20 -7.63 -13.50 -3.90
CA ASP A 20 -8.81 -12.66 -3.95
C ASP A 20 -8.50 -11.44 -4.82
N LYS A 21 -9.22 -11.31 -5.92
CA LYS A 21 -8.98 -10.23 -6.86
C LYS A 21 -9.55 -8.90 -6.40
N ASP A 22 -10.55 -8.93 -5.53
CA ASP A 22 -11.19 -7.71 -5.08
C ASP A 22 -10.35 -6.94 -4.07
N ILE A 23 -9.37 -7.61 -3.48
CA ILE A 23 -8.55 -6.95 -2.46
C ILE A 23 -7.80 -5.76 -3.03
N LEU A 24 -7.40 -5.82 -4.29
CA LEU A 24 -6.67 -4.72 -4.91
C LEU A 24 -7.53 -3.46 -4.98
N LEU A 25 -8.81 -3.62 -5.30
CA LEU A 25 -9.72 -2.49 -5.34
C LEU A 25 -9.88 -1.88 -3.95
N ASN A 26 -9.95 -2.72 -2.94
CA ASN A 26 -10.05 -2.24 -1.56
C ASN A 26 -8.80 -1.47 -1.16
N ILE A 27 -7.64 -1.94 -1.56
CA ILE A 27 -6.38 -1.26 -1.25
C ILE A 27 -6.34 0.10 -1.91
N ILE A 28 -6.73 0.17 -3.18
CA ILE A 28 -6.75 1.44 -3.91
C ILE A 28 -7.74 2.40 -3.28
N SER A 29 -8.90 1.90 -2.88
CA SER A 29 -9.90 2.73 -2.22
C SER A 29 -9.36 3.31 -0.91
N LYS A 30 -8.64 2.49 -0.15
CA LYS A 30 -8.04 2.98 1.10
C LYS A 30 -6.99 4.05 0.83
N SER A 31 -6.19 3.88 -0.21
CA SER A 31 -5.17 4.88 -0.52
C SER A 31 -5.82 6.20 -0.90
N ASN A 32 -6.92 6.17 -1.65
CA ASN A 32 -7.63 7.39 -2.02
C ASN A 32 -8.20 8.08 -0.79
N SER A 33 -8.75 7.31 0.14
CA SER A 33 -9.31 7.87 1.37
C SER A 33 -8.24 8.51 2.23
N SER A 34 -7.03 8.02 2.16
CA SER A 34 -5.91 8.54 2.97
C SER A 34 -5.09 9.59 2.24
N ASN A 35 -5.53 10.01 1.06
CA ASN A 35 -4.78 10.97 0.23
C ASN A 35 -3.37 10.46 -0.10
N ILE A 36 -3.26 9.17 -0.32
CA ILE A 36 -1.99 8.55 -0.69
C ILE A 36 -2.04 8.24 -2.18
N THR A 37 -1.00 8.64 -2.89
CA THR A 37 -0.91 8.40 -4.32
C THR A 37 -0.23 7.06 -4.56
N VAL A 38 -0.89 6.20 -5.32
CA VAL A 38 -0.30 4.93 -5.72
C VAL A 38 0.52 5.17 -6.98
N LYS A 39 1.80 4.92 -6.89
CA LYS A 39 2.70 5.13 -8.02
C LYS A 39 2.75 3.94 -8.94
N SER A 40 2.84 2.75 -8.39
CA SER A 40 2.84 1.55 -9.20
C SER A 40 2.40 0.36 -8.36
N ILE A 41 1.94 -0.67 -9.04
CA ILE A 41 1.51 -1.90 -8.40
C ILE A 41 2.03 -3.06 -9.23
N ARG A 42 2.61 -4.04 -8.55
CA ARG A 42 3.01 -5.28 -9.19
C ARG A 42 2.32 -6.43 -8.49
N THR A 43 1.95 -7.43 -9.25
CA THR A 43 1.30 -8.61 -8.72
C THR A 43 2.21 -9.80 -8.91
N VAL A 44 2.45 -10.53 -7.84
CA VAL A 44 3.22 -11.76 -7.90
C VAL A 44 2.33 -12.89 -7.41
N ASN A 45 2.12 -13.87 -8.26
CA ASN A 45 1.35 -15.06 -7.88
C ASN A 45 2.30 -16.07 -7.28
N ASN A 46 1.98 -16.54 -6.09
CA ASN A 46 2.81 -17.50 -5.41
C ASN A 46 1.91 -18.57 -4.80
N SER A 47 1.73 -19.67 -5.52
CA SER A 47 0.88 -20.78 -5.07
C SER A 47 -0.51 -20.27 -4.68
N ASP A 48 -0.83 -20.33 -3.40
CA ASP A 48 -2.15 -19.95 -2.92
C ASP A 48 -2.24 -18.50 -2.48
N ILE A 49 -1.14 -17.77 -2.57
CA ILE A 49 -1.06 -16.40 -2.08
C ILE A 49 -0.71 -15.47 -3.21
N ILE A 50 -1.35 -14.32 -3.23
CA ILE A 50 -1.01 -13.26 -4.17
C ILE A 50 -0.29 -12.17 -3.39
N ILE A 51 0.87 -11.77 -3.88
CA ILE A 51 1.64 -10.70 -3.26
C ILE A 51 1.54 -9.48 -4.12
N TYR A 52 1.02 -8.39 -3.55
CA TYR A 52 0.96 -7.12 -4.25
C TYR A 52 2.10 -6.25 -3.76
N SER A 53 3.00 -5.89 -4.67
CA SER A 53 4.06 -4.96 -4.38
C SER A 53 3.58 -3.58 -4.80
N ILE A 54 3.24 -2.75 -3.84
CA ILE A 54 2.62 -1.47 -4.11
C ILE A 54 3.57 -0.35 -3.71
N THR A 55 3.88 0.51 -4.66
CA THR A 55 4.70 1.68 -4.40
C THR A 55 3.79 2.89 -4.28
N ILE A 56 3.86 3.56 -3.17
CA ILE A 56 3.03 4.73 -2.89
C ILE A 56 3.91 5.91 -2.56
N LEU A 57 3.33 7.09 -2.72
CA LEU A 57 4.00 8.34 -2.34
C LEU A 57 3.38 8.85 -1.06
N VAL A 58 4.20 9.08 -0.06
CA VAL A 58 3.75 9.54 1.25
C VAL A 58 4.56 10.75 1.69
N ASP A 59 3.94 11.61 2.49
CA ASP A 59 4.59 12.81 3.00
C ASP A 59 5.43 12.52 4.22
N ASN A 60 5.02 11.56 5.03
CA ASN A 60 5.70 11.26 6.26
C ASN A 60 5.47 9.81 6.66
N LYS A 61 6.23 9.40 7.64
CA LYS A 61 6.22 8.01 8.09
C LYS A 61 4.89 7.63 8.75
N GLU A 62 4.27 8.58 9.40
CA GLU A 62 3.01 8.29 10.09
C GLU A 62 1.91 7.91 9.11
N LYS A 63 1.84 8.60 7.98
CA LYS A 63 0.87 8.24 6.95
C LYS A 63 1.12 6.84 6.44
N LEU A 64 2.38 6.49 6.24
CA LEU A 64 2.72 5.16 5.77
C LEU A 64 2.29 4.10 6.76
N LEU A 65 2.58 4.29 8.04
CA LEU A 65 2.21 3.31 9.06
C LEU A 65 0.70 3.20 9.19
N LYS A 66 0.00 4.33 9.10
CA LYS A 66 -1.44 4.32 9.18
C LYS A 66 -2.05 3.55 8.00
N PHE A 67 -1.52 3.77 6.82
CA PHE A 67 -1.99 3.07 5.63
C PHE A 67 -1.75 1.56 5.77
N ILE A 68 -0.59 1.18 6.24
CA ILE A 68 -0.27 -0.24 6.44
C ILE A 68 -1.27 -0.86 7.42
N ASN A 69 -1.56 -0.17 8.52
CA ASN A 69 -2.51 -0.69 9.49
C ASN A 69 -3.91 -0.82 8.90
N GLU A 70 -4.33 0.14 8.09
CA GLU A 70 -5.62 0.06 7.45
C GLU A 70 -5.71 -1.11 6.49
N VAL A 71 -4.65 -1.34 5.72
CA VAL A 71 -4.62 -2.46 4.80
C VAL A 71 -4.66 -3.78 5.57
N LYS A 72 -3.98 -3.85 6.70
CA LYS A 72 -3.99 -5.07 7.52
C LYS A 72 -5.38 -5.42 8.04
N THR A 73 -6.25 -4.43 8.18
CA THR A 73 -7.59 -4.68 8.68
C THR A 73 -8.54 -5.21 7.62
N LEU A 74 -8.11 -5.19 6.36
CA LEU A 74 -8.96 -5.68 5.29
C LEU A 74 -9.08 -7.19 5.37
N ASN A 75 -10.25 -7.69 5.01
CA ASN A 75 -10.46 -9.13 4.94
C ASN A 75 -9.57 -9.70 3.83
N HIS A 76 -9.16 -10.92 4.01
CA HIS A 76 -8.34 -11.64 3.03
C HIS A 76 -6.88 -11.20 2.97
N VAL A 77 -6.51 -10.17 3.72
CA VAL A 77 -5.10 -9.79 3.83
C VAL A 77 -4.46 -10.67 4.89
N VAL A 78 -3.44 -11.41 4.48
CA VAL A 78 -2.72 -12.30 5.39
C VAL A 78 -1.69 -11.53 6.19
N ASP A 79 -0.96 -10.65 5.50
CA ASP A 79 0.10 -9.89 6.13
C ASP A 79 0.46 -8.71 5.26
N VAL A 80 1.10 -7.72 5.85
CA VAL A 80 1.61 -6.57 5.13
C VAL A 80 3.01 -6.29 5.65
N GLN A 81 3.95 -6.19 4.73
CA GLN A 81 5.33 -5.88 5.09
C GLN A 81 5.79 -4.66 4.35
N ARG A 82 6.72 -3.95 4.94
CA ARG A 82 7.29 -2.80 4.30
C ARG A 82 8.61 -3.20 3.65
N SER A 83 8.74 -2.88 2.38
CA SER A 83 9.97 -3.14 1.65
C SER A 83 10.85 -1.91 1.78
N ILE A 84 12.10 -2.14 2.06
CA ILE A 84 13.06 -1.05 2.10
C ILE A 84 13.69 -1.04 0.75
N GLY A 85 13.39 -0.06 0.02
CA GLY A 85 13.95 -0.23 -1.23
C GLY A 85 14.16 0.96 -2.01
#